data_a535e6641141226cfb58957a0bb86df3
#
_entry.id   a535e6641141226cfb58957a0bb86df3
#
_cell.length_a   1.000
_cell.length_b   1.000
_cell.length_c   1.000
_cell.angle_alpha   90.00
_cell.angle_beta   90.00
_cell.angle_gamma   90.00
#
_symmetry.space_group_name_H-M   'P 1'
#
loop_
_entity.id
_entity.type
_entity.pdbx_description
1 polymer ?
#
loop_
_entity_poly.entity_id
_entity_poly.type
_entity_poly.pdbx_seq_one_letter_code
_entity_poly.pdbx_strand_id
1 'polypeptide(L)'
;MSKHDVAGDVAIEIARQLAEPVRALRDRIGLVVDHLERHVATSTGPTPYPWRSLQTLRQDLAAAYLEATSLARRLDELDRALEDDPPGWFDLAAAVDLGLRLAGHHLAQPIELLIDLGNTPPVRGAPGMLALLVAELVAACAKSARDLPGSTLTVRVTADETWSVVLIADNGAGSDRVAALGELAREILTPWGATIDAASENGQGCAFELRLMHVPA
;
A
#
# COMPACT_ATOMS: atom_id res chain seq x y z
N MET A 1 7.03 7.26 23.71
CA MET A 1 5.89 6.64 22.99
C MET A 1 6.06 5.14 23.05
N SER A 2 5.04 4.36 23.36
CA SER A 2 5.15 2.91 23.49
C SER A 2 5.11 2.26 22.10
N LYS A 3 5.75 1.07 21.94
CA LYS A 3 5.68 0.25 20.71
C LYS A 3 4.21 0.00 20.27
N HIS A 4 3.29 -0.03 21.26
CA HIS A 4 1.85 -0.14 21.02
C HIS A 4 1.23 1.13 20.41
N ASP A 5 1.76 2.31 20.70
CA ASP A 5 1.23 3.58 20.17
C ASP A 5 1.55 3.71 18.67
N VAL A 6 2.77 3.33 18.27
CA VAL A 6 3.20 3.37 16.86
C VAL A 6 2.46 2.34 16.02
N ALA A 7 2.32 1.11 16.51
CA ALA A 7 1.52 0.08 15.83
C ALA A 7 0.05 0.49 15.74
N GLY A 8 -0.47 1.18 16.75
CA GLY A 8 -1.83 1.74 16.75
C GLY A 8 -2.05 2.81 15.68
N ASP A 9 -1.11 3.74 15.54
CA ASP A 9 -1.20 4.83 14.56
C ASP A 9 -1.12 4.29 13.11
N VAL A 10 -0.22 3.34 12.86
CA VAL A 10 -0.12 2.66 11.55
C VAL A 10 -1.40 1.86 11.26
N ALA A 11 -1.93 1.11 12.24
CA ALA A 11 -3.17 0.36 12.07
C ALA A 11 -4.37 1.28 11.80
N ILE A 12 -4.45 2.46 12.46
CA ILE A 12 -5.50 3.46 12.21
C ILE A 12 -5.40 4.02 10.79
N GLU A 13 -4.19 4.32 10.30
CA GLU A 13 -4.00 4.82 8.94
C GLU A 13 -4.39 3.75 7.91
N ILE A 14 -4.00 2.50 8.12
CA ILE A 14 -4.39 1.39 7.23
C ILE A 14 -5.90 1.16 7.28
N ALA A 15 -6.52 1.19 8.47
CA ALA A 15 -7.97 1.09 8.60
C ALA A 15 -8.69 2.22 7.84
N ARG A 16 -8.14 3.44 7.86
CA ARG A 16 -8.63 4.58 7.09
C ARG A 16 -8.52 4.36 5.58
N GLN A 17 -7.40 3.79 5.13
CA GLN A 17 -7.18 3.46 3.71
C GLN A 17 -8.09 2.34 3.22
N LEU A 18 -8.44 1.38 4.08
CA LEU A 18 -9.42 0.33 3.76
C LEU A 18 -10.86 0.85 3.75
N ALA A 19 -11.15 1.95 4.44
CA ALA A 19 -12.51 2.51 4.53
C ALA A 19 -13.06 2.98 3.16
N GLU A 20 -12.20 3.47 2.26
CA GLU A 20 -12.61 3.92 0.92
C GLU A 20 -12.99 2.75 0.00
N PRO A 21 -12.16 1.71 -0.19
CA PRO A 21 -12.54 0.54 -0.97
C PRO A 21 -13.74 -0.23 -0.37
N VAL A 22 -13.89 -0.27 0.96
CA VAL A 22 -15.08 -0.86 1.60
C VAL A 22 -16.34 -0.06 1.27
N ARG A 23 -16.27 1.28 1.28
CA ARG A 23 -17.39 2.14 0.87
C ARG A 23 -17.73 1.94 -0.59
N ALA A 24 -16.74 1.94 -1.49
CA ALA A 24 -16.96 1.72 -2.92
C ALA A 24 -17.62 0.37 -3.20
N LEU A 25 -17.17 -0.70 -2.51
CA LEU A 25 -17.78 -2.03 -2.59
C LEU A 25 -19.24 -2.02 -2.10
N ARG A 26 -19.51 -1.39 -0.96
CA ARG A 26 -20.87 -1.24 -0.42
C ARG A 26 -21.79 -0.51 -1.40
N ASP A 27 -21.30 0.59 -1.97
CA ASP A 27 -22.09 1.42 -2.90
C ASP A 27 -22.38 0.67 -4.21
N ARG A 28 -21.43 -0.14 -4.71
CA ARG A 28 -21.67 -1.03 -5.86
C ARG A 28 -22.66 -2.15 -5.55
N ILE A 29 -22.55 -2.77 -4.39
CA ILE A 29 -23.54 -3.78 -3.95
C ILE A 29 -24.92 -3.13 -3.84
N GLY A 30 -25.02 -1.91 -3.29
CA GLY A 30 -26.25 -1.14 -3.24
C GLY A 30 -26.88 -0.94 -4.62
N LEU A 31 -26.09 -0.51 -5.61
CA LEU A 31 -26.55 -0.35 -7.01
C LEU A 31 -27.07 -1.67 -7.61
N VAL A 32 -26.42 -2.79 -7.31
CA VAL A 32 -26.85 -4.11 -7.77
C VAL A 32 -28.18 -4.49 -7.13
N VAL A 33 -28.34 -4.27 -5.81
CA VAL A 33 -29.59 -4.52 -5.10
C VAL A 33 -30.72 -3.67 -5.66
N ASP A 34 -30.52 -2.36 -5.83
CA ASP A 34 -31.50 -1.44 -6.42
C ASP A 34 -31.90 -1.84 -7.86
N HIS A 35 -30.96 -2.36 -8.65
CA HIS A 35 -31.25 -2.88 -9.99
C HIS A 35 -32.09 -4.15 -9.94
N LEU A 36 -31.78 -5.06 -9.01
CA LEU A 36 -32.56 -6.28 -8.80
C LEU A 36 -33.99 -5.96 -8.31
N GLU A 37 -34.15 -5.08 -7.33
CA GLU A 37 -35.45 -4.68 -6.78
C GLU A 37 -36.33 -4.06 -7.87
N ARG A 38 -35.78 -3.11 -8.66
CA ARG A 38 -36.49 -2.53 -9.79
C ARG A 38 -36.89 -3.58 -10.82
N HIS A 39 -36.04 -4.56 -11.07
CA HIS A 39 -36.30 -5.63 -12.02
C HIS A 39 -37.41 -6.56 -11.54
N VAL A 40 -37.39 -6.94 -10.25
CA VAL A 40 -38.44 -7.73 -9.62
C VAL A 40 -39.78 -6.98 -9.63
N ALA A 41 -39.78 -5.69 -9.28
CA ALA A 41 -40.98 -4.86 -9.24
C ALA A 41 -41.63 -4.66 -10.65
N THR A 42 -40.83 -4.65 -11.71
CA THR A 42 -41.34 -4.49 -13.10
C THR A 42 -41.68 -5.82 -13.78
N SER A 43 -41.29 -6.95 -13.21
CA SER A 43 -41.49 -8.29 -13.80
C SER A 43 -42.90 -8.91 -13.60
N THR A 44 -43.89 -8.16 -13.14
CA THR A 44 -45.27 -8.64 -12.94
C THR A 44 -46.10 -8.70 -14.22
N GLY A 45 -45.50 -8.49 -15.43
CA GLY A 45 -46.16 -8.57 -16.73
C GLY A 45 -45.39 -9.38 -17.76
N PRO A 46 -46.01 -9.79 -18.88
CA PRO A 46 -45.39 -10.63 -19.91
C PRO A 46 -44.43 -9.85 -20.84
N THR A 47 -43.68 -8.90 -20.33
CA THR A 47 -42.72 -8.14 -21.14
C THR A 47 -41.39 -8.89 -21.26
N PRO A 48 -40.84 -9.03 -22.49
CA PRO A 48 -39.53 -9.69 -22.65
C PRO A 48 -38.44 -8.92 -21.87
N TYR A 49 -37.69 -9.64 -21.07
CA TYR A 49 -36.56 -9.12 -20.31
C TYR A 49 -35.64 -8.30 -21.20
N PRO A 50 -35.34 -7.03 -20.87
CA PRO A 50 -34.38 -6.28 -21.64
C PRO A 50 -32.99 -6.85 -21.36
N TRP A 51 -32.45 -7.62 -22.29
CA TRP A 51 -31.10 -8.23 -22.23
C TRP A 51 -30.00 -7.26 -21.75
N ARG A 52 -30.16 -5.97 -22.08
CA ARG A 52 -29.24 -4.92 -21.66
C ARG A 52 -29.18 -4.75 -20.13
N SER A 53 -30.32 -4.82 -19.45
CA SER A 53 -30.37 -4.71 -17.98
C SER A 53 -29.70 -5.89 -17.29
N LEU A 54 -29.84 -7.11 -17.81
CA LEU A 54 -29.18 -8.30 -17.29
C LEU A 54 -27.67 -8.27 -17.56
N GLN A 55 -27.25 -7.76 -18.72
CA GLN A 55 -25.83 -7.57 -19.01
C GLN A 55 -25.17 -6.55 -18.06
N THR A 56 -25.83 -5.41 -17.83
CA THR A 56 -25.35 -4.39 -16.89
C THR A 56 -25.25 -4.97 -15.48
N LEU A 57 -26.30 -5.65 -15.01
CA LEU A 57 -26.31 -6.30 -13.70
C LEU A 57 -25.15 -7.32 -13.54
N ARG A 58 -24.91 -8.13 -14.58
CA ARG A 58 -23.79 -9.08 -14.59
C ARG A 58 -22.43 -8.38 -14.53
N GLN A 59 -22.27 -7.25 -15.23
CA GLN A 59 -21.04 -6.45 -15.20
C GLN A 59 -20.82 -5.83 -13.84
N ASP A 60 -21.88 -5.27 -13.22
CA ASP A 60 -21.80 -4.66 -11.87
C ASP A 60 -21.48 -5.72 -10.80
N LEU A 61 -22.08 -6.91 -10.88
CA LEU A 61 -21.78 -8.04 -10.01
C LEU A 61 -20.35 -8.53 -10.19
N ALA A 62 -19.88 -8.66 -11.42
CA ALA A 62 -18.50 -9.06 -11.69
C ALA A 62 -17.50 -8.05 -11.16
N ALA A 63 -17.76 -6.75 -11.31
CA ALA A 63 -16.93 -5.69 -10.78
C ALA A 63 -16.93 -5.70 -9.24
N ALA A 64 -18.09 -5.83 -8.58
CA ALA A 64 -18.21 -5.94 -7.14
C ALA A 64 -17.46 -7.17 -6.57
N TYR A 65 -17.54 -8.30 -7.27
CA TYR A 65 -16.83 -9.52 -6.90
C TYR A 65 -15.30 -9.34 -6.99
N LEU A 66 -14.80 -8.70 -8.05
CA LEU A 66 -13.36 -8.41 -8.19
C LEU A 66 -12.86 -7.46 -7.10
N GLU A 67 -13.63 -6.44 -6.75
CA GLU A 67 -13.30 -5.52 -5.66
C GLU A 67 -13.31 -6.22 -4.30
N ALA A 68 -14.32 -7.07 -4.02
CA ALA A 68 -14.38 -7.86 -2.80
C ALA A 68 -13.19 -8.81 -2.67
N THR A 69 -12.80 -9.47 -3.77
CA THR A 69 -11.64 -10.37 -3.80
C THR A 69 -10.33 -9.61 -3.58
N SER A 70 -10.20 -8.43 -4.18
CA SER A 70 -9.02 -7.56 -3.97
C SER A 70 -8.93 -7.10 -2.52
N LEU A 71 -10.06 -6.71 -1.91
CA LEU A 71 -10.13 -6.29 -0.52
C LEU A 71 -9.78 -7.43 0.44
N ALA A 72 -10.35 -8.63 0.22
CA ALA A 72 -10.04 -9.81 1.03
C ALA A 72 -8.55 -10.13 1.01
N ARG A 73 -7.92 -10.11 -0.17
CA ARG A 73 -6.47 -10.33 -0.29
C ARG A 73 -5.65 -9.29 0.48
N ARG A 74 -6.04 -8.00 0.45
CA ARG A 74 -5.35 -6.94 1.20
C ARG A 74 -5.51 -7.14 2.72
N LEU A 75 -6.67 -7.58 3.17
CA LEU A 75 -6.88 -7.91 4.58
C LEU A 75 -6.00 -9.08 5.01
N ASP A 76 -5.87 -10.12 4.19
CA ASP A 76 -4.98 -11.27 4.46
C ASP A 76 -3.50 -10.84 4.47
N GLU A 77 -3.09 -9.92 3.62
CA GLU A 77 -1.74 -9.37 3.58
C GLU A 77 -1.46 -8.50 4.80
N LEU A 78 -2.45 -7.70 5.23
CA LEU A 78 -2.37 -6.89 6.44
C LEU A 78 -2.31 -7.76 7.70
N ASP A 79 -3.14 -8.80 7.80
CA ASP A 79 -3.16 -9.73 8.92
C ASP A 79 -1.78 -10.40 9.09
N ARG A 80 -1.19 -10.88 7.99
CA ARG A 80 0.19 -11.40 7.99
C ARG A 80 1.23 -10.37 8.41
N ALA A 81 1.07 -9.11 8.03
CA ALA A 81 2.00 -8.04 8.40
C ALA A 81 1.87 -7.66 9.89
N LEU A 82 0.67 -7.86 10.49
CA LEU A 82 0.39 -7.57 11.89
C LEU A 82 0.58 -8.78 12.80
N GLU A 83 0.73 -10.01 12.28
CA GLU A 83 1.08 -11.17 13.08
C GLU A 83 2.31 -10.87 13.92
N ASP A 84 2.29 -11.36 15.19
CA ASP A 84 3.32 -11.08 16.19
C ASP A 84 4.65 -11.71 15.74
N ASP A 85 5.38 -10.99 14.92
CA ASP A 85 6.63 -11.43 14.29
C ASP A 85 7.79 -10.91 15.14
N PRO A 86 8.41 -11.77 15.97
CA PRO A 86 9.54 -11.35 16.79
C PRO A 86 10.70 -10.91 15.90
N PRO A 87 11.45 -9.86 16.28
CA PRO A 87 12.59 -9.41 15.50
C PRO A 87 13.56 -10.56 15.22
N GLY A 88 13.73 -10.89 13.96
CA GLY A 88 14.55 -11.99 13.45
C GLY A 88 15.36 -11.58 12.21
N TRP A 89 16.02 -12.57 11.59
CA TRP A 89 16.66 -12.39 10.30
C TRP A 89 15.63 -12.66 9.21
N PHE A 90 15.53 -11.75 8.23
CA PHE A 90 14.55 -11.88 7.15
C PHE A 90 15.06 -11.35 5.80
N ASP A 91 14.38 -11.72 4.74
CA ASP A 91 14.62 -11.25 3.37
C ASP A 91 14.03 -9.85 3.20
N LEU A 92 14.89 -8.87 2.98
CA LEU A 92 14.51 -7.46 2.82
C LEU A 92 13.65 -7.24 1.56
N ALA A 93 14.01 -7.88 0.44
CA ALA A 93 13.28 -7.72 -0.81
C ALA A 93 11.84 -8.26 -0.69
N ALA A 94 11.65 -9.39 0.02
CA ALA A 94 10.33 -9.94 0.28
C ALA A 94 9.46 -9.02 1.16
N ALA A 95 10.04 -8.38 2.19
CA ALA A 95 9.32 -7.42 3.02
C ALA A 95 8.94 -6.14 2.25
N VAL A 96 9.83 -5.63 1.39
CA VAL A 96 9.56 -4.47 0.53
C VAL A 96 8.47 -4.81 -0.49
N ASP A 97 8.51 -6.00 -1.11
CA ASP A 97 7.48 -6.44 -2.05
C ASP A 97 6.09 -6.56 -1.37
N LEU A 98 6.03 -7.06 -0.13
CA LEU A 98 4.81 -7.05 0.67
C LEU A 98 4.30 -5.61 0.90
N GLY A 99 5.17 -4.68 1.25
CA GLY A 99 4.84 -3.26 1.42
C GLY A 99 4.29 -2.61 0.14
N LEU A 100 4.88 -2.92 -1.02
CA LEU A 100 4.38 -2.47 -2.32
C LEU A 100 2.98 -3.01 -2.62
N ARG A 101 2.70 -4.28 -2.31
CA ARG A 101 1.36 -4.85 -2.46
C ARG A 101 0.34 -4.16 -1.55
N LEU A 102 0.70 -3.89 -0.30
CA LEU A 102 -0.16 -3.14 0.64
C LEU A 102 -0.46 -1.73 0.11
N ALA A 103 0.53 -1.04 -0.46
CA ALA A 103 0.38 0.28 -1.06
C ALA A 103 -0.34 0.29 -2.43
N GLY A 104 -0.68 -0.87 -3.00
CA GLY A 104 -1.10 -1.04 -4.39
C GLY A 104 -2.24 -0.13 -4.87
N HIS A 105 -3.16 0.29 -3.98
CA HIS A 105 -4.24 1.22 -4.32
C HIS A 105 -3.75 2.66 -4.58
N HIS A 106 -2.66 3.08 -3.95
CA HIS A 106 -2.00 4.37 -4.23
C HIS A 106 -1.25 4.34 -5.56
N LEU A 107 -0.83 3.15 -6.00
CA LEU A 107 -0.08 2.93 -7.23
C LEU A 107 -0.98 2.75 -8.47
N ALA A 108 -2.30 2.65 -8.30
CA ALA A 108 -3.28 2.51 -9.39
C ALA A 108 -3.48 3.81 -10.23
N GLN A 109 -2.64 4.80 -10.04
CA GLN A 109 -2.69 6.11 -10.70
C GLN A 109 -1.70 6.16 -11.87
N PRO A 110 -1.78 7.15 -12.78
CA PRO A 110 -0.88 7.29 -13.92
C PRO A 110 0.52 7.75 -13.49
N ILE A 111 1.18 6.97 -12.63
CA ILE A 111 2.55 7.15 -12.17
C ILE A 111 3.39 6.05 -12.81
N GLU A 112 4.51 6.39 -13.40
CA GLU A 112 5.49 5.40 -13.85
C GLU A 112 6.19 4.79 -12.63
N LEU A 113 5.99 3.49 -12.41
CA LEU A 113 6.55 2.76 -11.28
C LEU A 113 7.82 2.01 -11.70
N LEU A 114 8.95 2.38 -11.12
CA LEU A 114 10.25 1.75 -11.34
C LEU A 114 10.62 0.91 -10.11
N ILE A 115 10.55 -0.42 -10.24
CA ILE A 115 10.88 -1.37 -9.16
C ILE A 115 12.14 -2.14 -9.51
N ASP A 116 13.12 -2.12 -8.59
CA ASP A 116 14.36 -2.88 -8.69
C ASP A 116 14.66 -3.49 -7.31
N LEU A 117 14.17 -4.69 -7.08
CA LEU A 117 14.37 -5.43 -5.83
C LEU A 117 15.57 -6.37 -6.00
N GLY A 118 16.77 -5.82 -5.78
CA GLY A 118 18.01 -6.58 -5.79
C GLY A 118 18.04 -7.62 -4.67
N ASN A 119 18.79 -8.70 -4.91
CA ASN A 119 19.04 -9.70 -3.87
C ASN A 119 20.01 -9.16 -2.83
N THR A 120 19.65 -9.19 -1.55
CA THR A 120 20.46 -8.71 -0.44
C THR A 120 20.66 -9.80 0.60
N PRO A 121 21.75 -9.74 1.38
CA PRO A 121 21.88 -10.60 2.56
C PRO A 121 20.72 -10.35 3.54
N PRO A 122 20.36 -11.35 4.38
CA PRO A 122 19.33 -11.18 5.39
C PRO A 122 19.65 -10.02 6.35
N VAL A 123 18.62 -9.25 6.70
CA VAL A 123 18.69 -8.12 7.66
C VAL A 123 17.93 -8.47 8.93
N ARG A 124 18.24 -7.76 10.03
CA ARG A 124 17.58 -7.97 11.31
C ARG A 124 16.43 -6.98 11.50
N GLY A 125 15.27 -7.48 11.93
CA GLY A 125 14.09 -6.66 12.24
C GLY A 125 12.82 -7.48 12.25
N ALA A 126 11.68 -6.81 12.13
CA ALA A 126 10.35 -7.40 12.02
C ALA A 126 9.83 -7.15 10.58
N PRO A 127 9.75 -8.20 9.72
CA PRO A 127 9.42 -8.04 8.31
C PRO A 127 8.04 -7.42 8.07
N GLY A 128 7.03 -7.79 8.86
CA GLY A 128 5.69 -7.22 8.77
C GLY A 128 5.66 -5.72 9.10
N MET A 129 6.34 -5.30 10.17
CA MET A 129 6.44 -3.89 10.53
C MET A 129 7.20 -3.08 9.48
N LEU A 130 8.25 -3.65 8.88
CA LEU A 130 8.95 -3.01 7.76
C LEU A 130 8.04 -2.88 6.53
N ALA A 131 7.27 -3.92 6.21
CA ALA A 131 6.33 -3.87 5.09
C ALA A 131 5.28 -2.77 5.27
N LEU A 132 4.72 -2.61 6.47
CA LEU A 132 3.79 -1.51 6.79
C LEU A 132 4.46 -0.15 6.64
N LEU A 133 5.67 0.01 7.16
CA LEU A 133 6.45 1.24 7.00
C LEU A 133 6.69 1.56 5.52
N VAL A 134 7.14 0.60 4.74
CA VAL A 134 7.34 0.75 3.28
C VAL A 134 6.04 1.17 2.61
N ALA A 135 4.90 0.56 2.96
CA ALA A 135 3.60 0.92 2.40
C ALA A 135 3.25 2.39 2.64
N GLU A 136 3.49 2.92 3.85
CA GLU A 136 3.24 4.33 4.18
C GLU A 136 4.19 5.28 3.43
N LEU A 137 5.48 4.93 3.32
CA LEU A 137 6.45 5.74 2.58
C LEU A 137 6.13 5.79 1.08
N VAL A 138 5.78 4.64 0.49
CA VAL A 138 5.32 4.53 -0.91
C VAL A 138 4.03 5.34 -1.13
N ALA A 139 3.08 5.28 -0.20
CA ALA A 139 1.83 6.05 -0.29
C ALA A 139 2.10 7.57 -0.25
N ALA A 140 3.06 8.02 0.56
CA ALA A 140 3.46 9.43 0.62
C ALA A 140 4.08 9.91 -0.70
N CYS A 141 5.01 9.13 -1.27
CA CYS A 141 5.62 9.41 -2.57
C CYS A 141 4.59 9.37 -3.71
N ALA A 142 3.72 8.35 -3.75
CA ALA A 142 2.66 8.26 -4.74
C ALA A 142 1.71 9.47 -4.69
N LYS A 143 1.40 9.97 -3.48
CA LYS A 143 0.59 11.17 -3.32
C LYS A 143 1.31 12.43 -3.80
N SER A 144 2.62 12.55 -3.56
CA SER A 144 3.46 13.65 -4.07
C SER A 144 3.48 13.68 -5.60
N ALA A 145 3.56 12.50 -6.22
CA ALA A 145 3.67 12.33 -7.67
C ALA A 145 2.33 12.50 -8.43
N ARG A 146 1.19 12.36 -7.75
CA ARG A 146 -0.15 12.17 -8.32
C ARG A 146 -0.57 13.17 -9.39
N ASP A 147 -0.28 14.45 -9.19
CA ASP A 147 -0.85 15.53 -9.97
C ASP A 147 0.09 16.07 -11.04
N LEU A 148 1.25 15.44 -11.22
CA LEU A 148 2.27 15.87 -12.19
C LEU A 148 2.38 14.89 -13.35
N PRO A 149 2.17 15.33 -14.61
CA PRO A 149 2.37 14.49 -15.79
C PRO A 149 3.83 14.01 -15.88
N GLY A 150 4.03 12.72 -16.15
CA GLY A 150 5.37 12.14 -16.26
C GLY A 150 6.05 11.88 -14.92
N SER A 151 5.27 11.86 -13.83
CA SER A 151 5.80 11.51 -12.52
C SER A 151 6.24 10.06 -12.46
N THR A 152 7.35 9.83 -11.80
CA THR A 152 7.92 8.51 -11.53
C THR A 152 7.99 8.26 -10.04
N LEU A 153 7.78 7.01 -9.64
CA LEU A 153 8.03 6.50 -8.31
C LEU A 153 9.05 5.36 -8.41
N THR A 154 10.18 5.52 -7.78
CA THR A 154 11.25 4.53 -7.77
C THR A 154 11.28 3.82 -6.42
N VAL A 155 11.30 2.48 -6.44
CA VAL A 155 11.57 1.64 -5.28
C VAL A 155 12.73 0.71 -5.63
N ARG A 156 13.84 0.87 -4.91
CA ARG A 156 15.04 0.09 -5.16
C ARG A 156 15.57 -0.54 -3.88
N VAL A 157 15.98 -1.78 -3.97
CA VAL A 157 16.67 -2.52 -2.90
C VAL A 157 18.06 -2.89 -3.41
N THR A 158 19.09 -2.46 -2.68
CA THR A 158 20.50 -2.77 -3.00
C THR A 158 21.25 -3.16 -1.74
N ALA A 159 22.45 -3.70 -1.88
CA ALA A 159 23.36 -3.92 -0.77
C ALA A 159 24.77 -3.48 -1.13
N ASP A 160 25.50 -2.96 -0.16
CA ASP A 160 26.94 -2.76 -0.18
C ASP A 160 27.63 -3.79 0.74
N GLU A 161 28.84 -3.52 1.21
CA GLU A 161 29.59 -4.43 2.08
C GLU A 161 29.01 -4.58 3.49
N THR A 162 28.22 -3.62 3.96
CA THR A 162 27.76 -3.51 5.37
C THR A 162 26.24 -3.34 5.46
N TRP A 163 25.65 -2.66 4.49
CA TRP A 163 24.27 -2.21 4.55
C TRP A 163 23.44 -2.75 3.38
N SER A 164 22.23 -3.16 3.69
CA SER A 164 21.16 -3.29 2.72
C SER A 164 20.35 -2.00 2.75
N VAL A 165 20.11 -1.44 1.57
CA VAL A 165 19.52 -0.11 1.39
C VAL A 165 18.21 -0.22 0.64
N VAL A 166 17.15 0.40 1.17
CA VAL A 166 15.88 0.61 0.47
C VAL A 166 15.76 2.07 0.13
N LEU A 167 15.69 2.38 -1.15
CA LEU A 167 15.39 3.72 -1.66
C LEU A 167 13.95 3.76 -2.16
N ILE A 168 13.17 4.72 -1.66
CA ILE A 168 11.82 5.05 -2.13
C ILE A 168 11.82 6.52 -2.47
N ALA A 169 11.64 6.88 -3.74
CA ALA A 169 11.73 8.27 -4.17
C ALA A 169 10.75 8.55 -5.32
N ASP A 170 10.24 9.78 -5.36
CA ASP A 170 9.45 10.30 -6.46
C ASP A 170 10.00 11.63 -6.97
N ASN A 171 9.57 12.05 -8.15
CA ASN A 171 9.88 13.34 -8.75
C ASN A 171 8.68 14.31 -8.74
N GLY A 172 7.76 14.14 -7.79
CA GLY A 172 6.52 14.92 -7.70
C GLY A 172 6.67 16.29 -7.06
N ALA A 173 5.58 16.77 -6.46
CA ALA A 173 5.52 18.12 -5.88
C ALA A 173 6.26 18.25 -4.53
N GLY A 174 6.61 17.13 -3.90
CA GLY A 174 7.06 17.08 -2.53
C GLY A 174 5.91 16.99 -1.53
N SER A 175 6.22 16.78 -0.25
CA SER A 175 5.24 16.62 0.82
C SER A 175 5.75 17.15 2.15
N ASP A 176 4.91 17.87 2.87
CA ASP A 176 5.14 18.34 4.24
C ASP A 176 5.12 17.19 5.28
N ARG A 177 4.55 16.02 4.91
CA ARG A 177 4.50 14.83 5.76
C ARG A 177 5.82 14.08 5.88
N VAL A 178 6.80 14.36 5.01
CA VAL A 178 8.07 13.61 4.96
C VAL A 178 8.83 13.64 6.29
N ALA A 179 8.89 14.82 6.94
CA ALA A 179 9.55 14.96 8.23
C ALA A 179 8.88 14.06 9.31
N ALA A 180 7.55 14.09 9.40
CA ALA A 180 6.81 13.28 10.37
C ALA A 180 6.96 11.77 10.10
N LEU A 181 6.92 11.36 8.82
CA LEU A 181 7.15 9.98 8.43
C LEU A 181 8.60 9.54 8.70
N GLY A 182 9.56 10.42 8.50
CA GLY A 182 10.97 10.18 8.85
C GLY A 182 11.16 9.95 10.34
N GLU A 183 10.49 10.71 11.21
CA GLU A 183 10.52 10.50 12.66
C GLU A 183 9.87 9.16 13.04
N LEU A 184 8.68 8.87 12.53
CA LEU A 184 7.99 7.60 12.74
C LEU A 184 8.87 6.41 12.32
N ALA A 185 9.45 6.48 11.13
CA ALA A 185 10.34 5.46 10.62
C ALA A 185 11.58 5.28 11.51
N ARG A 186 12.16 6.37 12.01
CA ARG A 186 13.31 6.32 12.91
C ARG A 186 12.98 5.61 14.22
N GLU A 187 11.80 5.85 14.79
CA GLU A 187 11.34 5.15 15.99
C GLU A 187 11.21 3.64 15.77
N ILE A 188 10.71 3.22 14.60
CA ILE A 188 10.56 1.80 14.23
C ILE A 188 11.93 1.15 13.98
N LEU A 189 12.83 1.83 13.29
CA LEU A 189 14.10 1.27 12.79
C LEU A 189 15.22 1.26 13.85
N THR A 190 15.24 2.23 14.75
CA THR A 190 16.30 2.37 15.79
C THR A 190 16.51 1.09 16.61
N PRO A 191 15.47 0.36 17.08
CA PRO A 191 15.66 -0.89 17.83
C PRO A 191 16.34 -2.01 17.04
N TRP A 192 16.39 -1.90 15.71
CA TRP A 192 17.02 -2.88 14.81
C TRP A 192 18.45 -2.47 14.42
N GLY A 193 18.94 -1.30 14.91
CA GLY A 193 20.20 -0.72 14.48
C GLY A 193 20.16 -0.17 13.06
N ALA A 194 18.98 0.06 12.53
CA ALA A 194 18.77 0.62 11.20
C ALA A 194 18.58 2.15 11.25
N THR A 195 18.79 2.81 10.12
CA THR A 195 18.68 4.27 10.00
C THR A 195 17.78 4.65 8.83
N ILE A 196 17.27 5.88 8.85
CA ILE A 196 16.53 6.47 7.74
C ILE A 196 16.98 7.91 7.53
N ASP A 197 17.19 8.24 6.26
CA ASP A 197 17.27 9.60 5.77
C ASP A 197 15.99 9.91 4.98
N ALA A 198 15.38 11.06 5.25
CA ALA A 198 14.14 11.49 4.63
C ALA A 198 14.31 12.93 4.14
N ALA A 199 14.02 13.17 2.87
CA ALA A 199 14.12 14.47 2.23
C ALA A 199 12.87 14.76 1.40
N SER A 200 12.46 16.02 1.40
CA SER A 200 11.42 16.52 0.49
C SER A 200 11.77 17.93 0.08
N GLU A 201 11.72 18.19 -1.19
CA GLU A 201 11.94 19.53 -1.74
C GLU A 201 10.78 19.88 -2.67
N ASN A 202 10.29 21.10 -2.53
CA ASN A 202 9.13 21.57 -3.28
C ASN A 202 9.44 21.54 -4.79
N GLY A 203 8.67 20.79 -5.55
CA GLY A 203 8.86 20.59 -6.99
C GLY A 203 9.94 19.58 -7.37
N GLN A 204 10.58 18.90 -6.42
CA GLN A 204 11.57 17.85 -6.67
C GLN A 204 11.17 16.48 -6.10
N GLY A 205 10.01 16.41 -5.42
CA GLY A 205 9.48 15.18 -4.88
C GLY A 205 9.91 14.87 -3.45
N CYS A 206 9.80 13.59 -3.10
CA CYS A 206 10.18 13.03 -1.82
C CYS A 206 11.20 11.90 -2.00
N ALA A 207 12.06 11.72 -1.02
CA ALA A 207 12.99 10.60 -0.98
C ALA A 207 13.13 10.06 0.44
N PHE A 208 13.12 8.74 0.57
CA PHE A 208 13.40 8.01 1.81
C PHE A 208 14.47 6.98 1.51
N GLU A 209 15.55 6.99 2.29
CA GLU A 209 16.61 6.00 2.23
C GLU A 209 16.73 5.28 3.57
N LEU A 210 16.34 4.00 3.60
CA LEU A 210 16.44 3.14 4.76
C LEU A 210 17.70 2.30 4.65
N ARG A 211 18.52 2.26 5.71
CA ARG A 211 19.73 1.44 5.79
C ARG A 211 19.61 0.44 6.92
N LEU A 212 19.66 -0.82 6.59
CA LEU A 212 19.58 -1.94 7.53
C LEU A 212 20.91 -2.71 7.50
N MET A 213 21.49 -2.92 8.67
CA MET A 213 22.71 -3.72 8.75
C MET A 213 22.41 -5.18 8.43
N HIS A 214 23.19 -5.78 7.55
CA HIS A 214 23.10 -7.20 7.24
C HIS A 214 24.27 -7.99 7.85
N VAL A 215 24.14 -9.30 7.88
CA VAL A 215 25.26 -10.18 8.29
C VAL A 215 26.33 -10.11 7.21
N PRO A 216 27.60 -9.82 7.56
CA PRO A 216 28.69 -9.97 6.62
C PRO A 216 28.71 -11.42 6.08
N ALA A 217 28.89 -11.54 4.76
CA ALA A 217 28.97 -12.84 4.08
C ALA A 217 30.20 -13.62 4.53
#